data_820c5d863e2ace3e445c0a4f74d4b3a0
#
_entry.id   820c5d863e2ace3e445c0a4f74d4b3a0
#
_cell.length_a   1.000
_cell.length_b   1.000
_cell.length_c   1.000
_cell.angle_alpha   90.00
_cell.angle_beta   90.00
_cell.angle_gamma   90.00
#
_symmetry.space_group_name_H-M   'P 1'
#
loop_
_entity.id
_entity.type
_entity.pdbx_description
1 polymer ?
#
loop_
_entity_poly.entity_id
_entity_poly.type
_entity_poly.pdbx_seq_one_letter_code
_entity_poly.pdbx_strand_id
1 'polypeptide(L)'
;MPKLALTIAGSEATGGAGAQADLKTFQARGVYGIAALTCIVSFNPSDNWSHRFVPVDANVIDDQLDAITGAYGPEALDTVKIGMLGTPATITTVAKALSARPSTNVVLDPVLICKGQEPGAALDTDNALKAESLPLATVVTPNHFESLSLSGMDAIDTEDDLIEAAKRMHERYGVTVVAKGGVRIAGPEAVDVYFDGVSLEVRRAPKVGEVGVSGAG
;
A
#
# COMPACT_ATOMS: atom_id res chain seq x y z
N MET A 1 26.50 -7.89 3.93
CA MET A 1 25.22 -8.31 4.54
C MET A 1 24.11 -8.21 3.49
N PRO A 2 23.06 -9.03 3.54
CA PRO A 2 21.93 -8.85 2.64
C PRO A 2 21.31 -7.48 2.88
N LYS A 3 20.68 -6.91 1.84
CA LYS A 3 19.86 -5.70 2.02
C LYS A 3 18.63 -6.07 2.84
N LEU A 4 18.19 -5.15 3.71
CA LEU A 4 17.01 -5.31 4.55
C LEU A 4 15.86 -4.48 4.01
N ALA A 5 14.63 -4.95 4.17
CA ALA A 5 13.42 -4.17 3.95
C ALA A 5 12.37 -4.53 4.99
N LEU A 6 11.72 -3.52 5.55
CA LEU A 6 10.60 -3.68 6.48
C LEU A 6 9.29 -3.59 5.72
N THR A 7 8.37 -4.53 5.94
CA THR A 7 6.96 -4.34 5.60
C THR A 7 6.15 -4.07 6.87
N ILE A 8 5.31 -3.04 6.84
CA ILE A 8 4.31 -2.70 7.86
C ILE A 8 2.96 -2.92 7.21
N ALA A 9 2.35 -4.08 7.43
CA ALA A 9 1.16 -4.49 6.69
C ALA A 9 0.33 -5.53 7.45
N GLY A 10 -0.89 -5.75 6.98
CA GLY A 10 -1.72 -6.85 7.48
C GLY A 10 -1.19 -8.22 7.08
N SER A 11 -1.49 -9.21 7.90
CA SER A 11 -1.32 -10.63 7.57
C SER A 11 -2.56 -11.12 6.83
N GLU A 12 -2.41 -11.62 5.61
CA GLU A 12 -3.48 -12.17 4.79
C GLU A 12 -3.32 -13.68 4.66
N ALA A 13 -4.35 -14.44 5.09
CA ALA A 13 -4.25 -15.88 5.33
C ALA A 13 -3.93 -16.71 4.07
N THR A 14 -4.34 -16.27 2.87
CA THR A 14 -4.09 -16.99 1.62
C THR A 14 -2.68 -16.74 1.07
N GLY A 15 -2.02 -15.68 1.55
CA GLY A 15 -0.67 -15.31 1.13
C GLY A 15 -0.60 -14.69 -0.27
N GLY A 16 -1.75 -14.21 -0.80
CA GLY A 16 -1.84 -13.49 -2.06
C GLY A 16 -1.57 -11.98 -1.91
N ALA A 17 -1.69 -11.47 -0.69
CA ALA A 17 -1.47 -10.06 -0.35
C ALA A 17 -0.77 -9.92 1.01
N GLY A 18 -0.61 -8.68 1.47
CA GLY A 18 -0.10 -8.34 2.80
C GLY A 18 1.35 -8.77 3.04
N ALA A 19 1.69 -8.89 4.32
CA ALA A 19 3.06 -9.21 4.74
C ALA A 19 3.60 -10.50 4.11
N GLN A 20 2.76 -11.51 3.88
CA GLN A 20 3.17 -12.77 3.26
C GLN A 20 3.61 -12.57 1.81
N ALA A 21 2.88 -11.79 1.02
CA ALA A 21 3.26 -11.49 -0.36
C ALA A 21 4.51 -10.62 -0.41
N ASP A 22 4.61 -9.63 0.48
CA ASP A 22 5.76 -8.75 0.59
C ASP A 22 7.04 -9.54 0.90
N LEU A 23 7.01 -10.39 1.95
CA LEU A 23 8.16 -11.19 2.34
C LEU A 23 8.63 -12.17 1.25
N LYS A 24 7.67 -12.82 0.55
CA LYS A 24 7.99 -13.67 -0.62
C LYS A 24 8.67 -12.87 -1.73
N THR A 25 8.18 -11.66 -1.98
CA THR A 25 8.73 -10.78 -3.00
C THR A 25 10.13 -10.30 -2.63
N PHE A 26 10.35 -9.88 -1.38
CA PHE A 26 11.67 -9.50 -0.87
C PHE A 26 12.65 -10.66 -1.01
N GLN A 27 12.27 -11.87 -0.57
CA GLN A 27 13.09 -13.07 -0.70
C GLN A 27 13.45 -13.37 -2.15
N ALA A 28 12.48 -13.28 -3.07
CA ALA A 28 12.71 -13.51 -4.50
C ALA A 28 13.65 -12.47 -5.13
N ARG A 29 13.78 -11.30 -4.52
CA ARG A 29 14.69 -10.22 -4.92
C ARG A 29 16.03 -10.22 -4.17
N GLY A 30 16.30 -11.23 -3.36
CA GLY A 30 17.54 -11.33 -2.58
C GLY A 30 17.62 -10.34 -1.42
N VAL A 31 16.46 -9.85 -0.95
CA VAL A 31 16.33 -8.93 0.18
C VAL A 31 15.83 -9.70 1.40
N TYR A 32 16.42 -9.46 2.56
CA TYR A 32 15.94 -10.02 3.82
C TYR A 32 14.75 -9.17 4.31
N GLY A 33 13.57 -9.76 4.28
CA GLY A 33 12.33 -9.10 4.68
C GLY A 33 12.07 -9.23 6.17
N ILE A 34 11.63 -8.13 6.76
CA ILE A 34 11.19 -8.02 8.16
C ILE A 34 9.75 -7.53 8.13
N ALA A 35 8.90 -7.95 9.08
CA ALA A 35 7.50 -7.57 9.10
C ALA A 35 7.04 -7.09 10.47
N ALA A 36 6.30 -5.97 10.50
CA ALA A 36 5.42 -5.56 11.58
C ALA A 36 3.96 -5.73 11.12
N LEU A 37 3.17 -6.48 11.87
CA LEU A 37 1.80 -6.82 11.51
C LEU A 37 0.82 -5.80 12.10
N THR A 38 -0.06 -5.26 11.24
CA THR A 38 -1.07 -4.26 11.60
C THR A 38 -2.47 -4.83 11.78
N CYS A 39 -2.77 -5.95 11.15
CA CYS A 39 -4.04 -6.65 11.26
C CYS A 39 -3.91 -8.10 10.80
N ILE A 40 -4.92 -8.90 11.10
CA ILE A 40 -5.09 -10.25 10.55
C ILE A 40 -6.34 -10.24 9.68
N VAL A 41 -6.18 -10.69 8.43
CA VAL A 41 -7.29 -10.83 7.47
C VAL A 41 -7.47 -12.30 7.14
N SER A 42 -8.69 -12.79 7.26
CA SER A 42 -9.10 -14.12 6.84
C SER A 42 -10.35 -14.05 5.99
N PHE A 43 -10.62 -15.13 5.26
CA PHE A 43 -11.77 -15.25 4.38
C PHE A 43 -12.64 -16.44 4.81
N ASN A 44 -13.95 -16.33 4.60
CA ASN A 44 -14.86 -17.43 4.82
C ASN A 44 -15.31 -18.02 3.46
N PRO A 45 -14.76 -19.17 3.03
CA PRO A 45 -15.14 -19.79 1.75
C PRO A 45 -16.63 -20.20 1.69
N SER A 46 -17.23 -20.49 2.85
CA SER A 46 -18.64 -20.89 2.95
C SER A 46 -19.61 -19.71 2.91
N ASP A 47 -19.10 -18.48 3.00
CA ASP A 47 -19.88 -17.26 2.96
C ASP A 47 -19.31 -16.30 1.88
N ASN A 48 -19.34 -16.77 0.65
CA ASN A 48 -18.93 -16.00 -0.54
C ASN A 48 -17.58 -15.27 -0.37
N TRP A 49 -16.61 -15.91 0.30
CA TRP A 49 -15.29 -15.33 0.59
C TRP A 49 -15.35 -14.00 1.36
N SER A 50 -16.36 -13.88 2.24
CA SER A 50 -16.49 -12.71 3.11
C SER A 50 -15.20 -12.51 3.95
N HIS A 51 -14.83 -11.25 4.15
CA HIS A 51 -13.62 -10.88 4.90
C HIS A 51 -13.92 -10.80 6.39
N ARG A 52 -12.99 -11.33 7.18
CA ARG A 52 -12.88 -11.02 8.60
C ARG A 52 -11.60 -10.22 8.81
N PHE A 53 -11.74 -9.02 9.29
CA PHE A 53 -10.66 -8.11 9.64
C PHE A 53 -10.53 -8.03 11.16
N VAL A 54 -9.32 -8.26 11.69
CA VAL A 54 -9.00 -8.13 13.11
C VAL A 54 -7.78 -7.23 13.23
N PRO A 55 -7.93 -5.98 13.72
CA PRO A 55 -6.79 -5.10 13.93
C PRO A 55 -5.87 -5.65 15.03
N VAL A 56 -4.57 -5.38 14.90
CA VAL A 56 -3.60 -5.52 15.98
C VAL A 56 -3.64 -4.23 16.81
N ASP A 57 -3.62 -4.33 18.12
CA ASP A 57 -3.61 -3.16 18.98
C ASP A 57 -2.40 -2.26 18.71
N ALA A 58 -2.60 -0.95 18.75
CA ALA A 58 -1.59 0.04 18.40
C ALA A 58 -0.32 -0.06 19.25
N ASN A 59 -0.45 -0.38 20.55
CA ASN A 59 0.68 -0.62 21.44
C ASN A 59 1.48 -1.88 21.04
N VAL A 60 0.82 -2.93 20.57
CA VAL A 60 1.51 -4.15 20.07
C VAL A 60 2.25 -3.85 18.78
N ILE A 61 1.73 -2.94 17.93
CA ILE A 61 2.44 -2.48 16.74
C ILE A 61 3.68 -1.68 17.13
N ASP A 62 3.57 -0.80 18.10
CA ASP A 62 4.70 -0.02 18.64
C ASP A 62 5.78 -0.96 19.19
N ASP A 63 5.40 -1.95 20.01
CA ASP A 63 6.31 -2.98 20.53
C ASP A 63 7.04 -3.74 19.41
N GLN A 64 6.35 -4.09 18.30
CA GLN A 64 6.97 -4.75 17.14
C GLN A 64 8.01 -3.83 16.49
N LEU A 65 7.68 -2.55 16.28
CA LEU A 65 8.57 -1.58 15.65
C LEU A 65 9.80 -1.28 16.51
N ASP A 66 9.62 -1.21 17.82
CA ASP A 66 10.72 -1.05 18.78
C ASP A 66 11.65 -2.29 18.81
N ALA A 67 11.08 -3.48 18.82
CA ALA A 67 11.86 -4.73 18.76
C ALA A 67 12.66 -4.84 17.46
N ILE A 68 12.06 -4.51 16.32
CA ILE A 68 12.72 -4.49 15.00
C ILE A 68 13.87 -3.48 15.00
N THR A 69 13.63 -2.27 15.48
CA THR A 69 14.65 -1.23 15.53
C THR A 69 15.77 -1.57 16.49
N GLY A 70 15.45 -2.16 17.62
CA GLY A 70 16.44 -2.64 18.59
C GLY A 70 17.33 -3.76 18.05
N ALA A 71 16.75 -4.65 17.23
CA ALA A 71 17.47 -5.78 16.66
C ALA A 71 18.39 -5.40 15.49
N TYR A 72 17.94 -4.50 14.61
CA TYR A 72 18.63 -4.20 13.35
C TYR A 72 19.28 -2.80 13.33
N GLY A 73 18.91 -1.91 14.25
CA GLY A 73 19.32 -0.52 14.25
C GLY A 73 18.60 0.34 13.18
N PRO A 74 18.63 1.67 13.33
CA PRO A 74 17.90 2.57 12.43
C PRO A 74 18.43 2.55 10.99
N GLU A 75 19.74 2.39 10.81
CA GLU A 75 20.39 2.41 9.49
C GLU A 75 20.05 1.16 8.63
N ALA A 76 19.60 0.07 9.27
CA ALA A 76 19.24 -1.14 8.57
C ALA A 76 17.84 -1.08 7.95
N LEU A 77 17.01 -0.12 8.38
CA LEU A 77 15.61 0.03 7.98
C LEU A 77 15.41 1.22 7.01
N ASP A 78 16.34 1.38 6.09
CA ASP A 78 16.31 2.46 5.10
C ASP A 78 15.19 2.32 4.06
N THR A 79 14.66 1.11 3.90
CA THR A 79 13.57 0.80 2.97
C THR A 79 12.39 0.20 3.73
N VAL A 80 11.24 0.87 3.65
CA VAL A 80 9.99 0.47 4.28
C VAL A 80 8.88 0.40 3.24
N LYS A 81 8.12 -0.69 3.23
CA LYS A 81 6.85 -0.79 2.52
C LYS A 81 5.71 -0.70 3.53
N ILE A 82 4.77 0.20 3.29
CA ILE A 82 3.54 0.32 4.06
C ILE A 82 2.40 -0.26 3.22
N GLY A 83 1.70 -1.26 3.77
CA GLY A 83 0.49 -1.82 3.19
C GLY A 83 -0.75 -1.40 3.98
N MET A 84 -1.70 -2.35 4.15
CA MET A 84 -2.92 -2.09 4.90
C MET A 84 -2.61 -1.76 6.36
N LEU A 85 -3.03 -0.56 6.81
CA LEU A 85 -2.96 -0.12 8.21
C LEU A 85 -4.28 -0.35 8.95
N GLY A 86 -5.40 -0.13 8.28
CA GLY A 86 -6.73 -0.57 8.69
C GLY A 86 -7.46 0.31 9.72
N THR A 87 -6.76 1.04 10.58
CA THR A 87 -7.40 1.94 11.56
C THR A 87 -6.63 3.26 11.72
N PRO A 88 -7.30 4.36 12.11
CA PRO A 88 -6.62 5.62 12.39
C PRO A 88 -5.55 5.49 13.48
N ALA A 89 -5.80 4.73 14.54
CA ALA A 89 -4.84 4.51 15.63
C ALA A 89 -3.55 3.83 15.12
N THR A 90 -3.68 2.83 14.24
CA THR A 90 -2.53 2.17 13.59
C THR A 90 -1.76 3.16 12.71
N ILE A 91 -2.48 3.99 11.93
CA ILE A 91 -1.87 5.00 11.06
C ILE A 91 -1.03 5.97 11.88
N THR A 92 -1.61 6.53 12.96
CA THR A 92 -0.90 7.47 13.84
C THR A 92 0.34 6.83 14.49
N THR A 93 0.22 5.57 14.95
CA THR A 93 1.36 4.85 15.55
C THR A 93 2.49 4.66 14.54
N VAL A 94 2.18 4.18 13.34
CA VAL A 94 3.18 3.96 12.28
C VAL A 94 3.79 5.29 11.83
N ALA A 95 2.98 6.32 11.62
CA ALA A 95 3.46 7.64 11.21
C ALA A 95 4.41 8.25 12.25
N LYS A 96 4.08 8.13 13.54
CA LYS A 96 4.95 8.57 14.65
C LYS A 96 6.29 7.82 14.64
N ALA A 97 6.28 6.51 14.51
CA ALA A 97 7.50 5.70 14.48
C ALA A 97 8.41 6.04 13.30
N LEU A 98 7.84 6.20 12.09
CA LEU A 98 8.58 6.57 10.89
C LEU A 98 9.09 8.02 10.94
N SER A 99 8.33 8.96 11.51
CA SER A 99 8.77 10.34 11.69
C SER A 99 9.93 10.46 12.67
N ALA A 100 9.94 9.62 13.70
CA ALA A 100 11.05 9.58 14.67
C ALA A 100 12.33 8.97 14.06
N ARG A 101 12.22 8.18 13.01
CA ARG A 101 13.32 7.47 12.35
C ARG A 101 13.11 7.47 10.83
N PRO A 102 13.38 8.62 10.16
CA PRO A 102 13.13 8.76 8.73
C PRO A 102 13.87 7.70 7.90
N SER A 103 13.11 7.00 7.06
CA SER A 103 13.64 6.07 6.06
C SER A 103 13.81 6.77 4.72
N THR A 104 14.85 6.43 3.96
CA THR A 104 15.11 7.03 2.64
C THR A 104 14.06 6.61 1.61
N ASN A 105 13.59 5.38 1.71
CA ASN A 105 12.65 4.80 0.76
C ASN A 105 11.40 4.32 1.49
N VAL A 106 10.30 5.05 1.36
CA VAL A 106 9.00 4.66 1.91
C VAL A 106 8.03 4.43 0.75
N VAL A 107 7.72 3.16 0.49
CA VAL A 107 6.75 2.75 -0.53
C VAL A 107 5.39 2.53 0.15
N LEU A 108 4.44 3.39 -0.15
CA LEU A 108 3.08 3.31 0.39
C LEU A 108 2.12 2.70 -0.64
N ASP A 109 1.52 1.58 -0.30
CA ASP A 109 0.31 1.07 -0.96
C ASP A 109 -0.89 1.68 -0.23
N PRO A 110 -1.56 2.70 -0.82
CA PRO A 110 -2.50 3.54 -0.09
C PRO A 110 -3.87 2.87 -0.01
N VAL A 111 -3.97 1.78 0.74
CA VAL A 111 -5.22 1.03 0.93
C VAL A 111 -6.24 1.89 1.65
N LEU A 112 -7.09 2.61 0.90
CA LEU A 112 -8.06 3.57 1.40
C LEU A 112 -9.31 2.91 1.98
N ILE A 113 -9.79 1.82 1.38
CA ILE A 113 -10.98 1.11 1.84
C ILE A 113 -10.63 -0.34 2.14
N CYS A 114 -10.82 -0.72 3.38
CA CYS A 114 -10.81 -2.12 3.77
C CYS A 114 -12.21 -2.70 3.57
N LYS A 115 -12.35 -3.67 2.67
CA LYS A 115 -13.63 -4.37 2.47
C LYS A 115 -14.14 -4.89 3.83
N GLY A 116 -15.40 -4.60 4.15
CA GLY A 116 -16.04 -5.03 5.38
C GLY A 116 -15.97 -4.03 6.54
N GLN A 117 -15.43 -2.83 6.33
CA GLN A 117 -15.54 -1.73 7.30
C GLN A 117 -16.86 -0.96 7.13
N GLU A 118 -17.37 -0.39 8.24
CA GLU A 118 -18.47 0.56 8.21
C GLU A 118 -18.05 1.84 7.47
N PRO A 119 -18.94 2.47 6.67
CA PRO A 119 -18.60 3.62 5.84
C PRO A 119 -17.94 4.79 6.59
N GLY A 120 -18.38 5.08 7.82
CA GLY A 120 -17.79 6.14 8.64
C GLY A 120 -16.35 5.83 9.07
N ALA A 121 -16.09 4.60 9.53
CA ALA A 121 -14.75 4.17 9.91
C ALA A 121 -13.78 4.11 8.72
N ALA A 122 -14.30 3.78 7.54
CA ALA A 122 -13.52 3.82 6.31
C ALA A 122 -13.08 5.26 5.97
N LEU A 123 -13.99 6.23 6.09
CA LEU A 123 -13.68 7.64 5.82
C LEU A 123 -12.63 8.21 6.80
N ASP A 124 -12.73 7.88 8.08
CA ASP A 124 -11.76 8.31 9.08
C ASP A 124 -10.37 7.71 8.81
N THR A 125 -10.31 6.44 8.41
CA THR A 125 -9.09 5.76 8.01
C THR A 125 -8.47 6.41 6.77
N ASP A 126 -9.26 6.71 5.74
CA ASP A 126 -8.83 7.38 4.51
C ASP A 126 -8.25 8.77 4.81
N ASN A 127 -8.95 9.54 5.66
CA ASN A 127 -8.51 10.89 6.04
C ASN A 127 -7.18 10.82 6.82
N ALA A 128 -7.05 9.92 7.77
CA ALA A 128 -5.81 9.73 8.54
C ALA A 128 -4.66 9.30 7.63
N LEU A 129 -4.88 8.36 6.68
CA LEU A 129 -3.85 7.92 5.76
C LEU A 129 -3.35 9.06 4.87
N LYS A 130 -4.27 9.89 4.35
CA LYS A 130 -3.94 11.08 3.54
C LYS A 130 -3.18 12.14 4.35
N ALA A 131 -3.53 12.31 5.61
CA ALA A 131 -2.92 13.33 6.47
C ALA A 131 -1.57 12.91 7.07
N GLU A 132 -1.41 11.64 7.43
CA GLU A 132 -0.29 11.19 8.25
C GLU A 132 0.68 10.26 7.50
N SER A 133 0.21 9.37 6.60
CA SER A 133 1.07 8.40 5.91
C SER A 133 1.58 8.91 4.56
N LEU A 134 0.74 9.57 3.77
CA LEU A 134 1.14 10.11 2.46
C LEU A 134 2.33 11.10 2.53
N PRO A 135 2.41 12.02 3.51
CA PRO A 135 3.56 12.92 3.63
C PRO A 135 4.88 12.23 3.95
N LEU A 136 4.85 10.97 4.39
CA LEU A 136 6.05 10.18 4.69
C LEU A 136 6.50 9.34 3.48
N ALA A 137 5.63 9.17 2.49
CA ALA A 137 5.90 8.33 1.34
C ALA A 137 6.89 9.01 0.37
N THR A 138 7.78 8.21 -0.20
CA THR A 138 8.59 8.61 -1.37
C THR A 138 8.01 8.05 -2.67
N VAL A 139 7.33 6.92 -2.58
CA VAL A 139 6.62 6.27 -3.70
C VAL A 139 5.24 5.84 -3.23
N VAL A 140 4.22 6.05 -4.07
CA VAL A 140 2.87 5.52 -3.86
C VAL A 140 2.45 4.60 -5.00
N THR A 141 1.70 3.53 -4.67
CA THR A 141 1.29 2.51 -5.64
C THR A 141 -0.24 2.34 -5.69
N PRO A 142 -1.02 3.41 -5.95
CA PRO A 142 -2.47 3.37 -5.89
C PRO A 142 -3.06 2.49 -6.99
N ASN A 143 -4.10 1.73 -6.67
CA ASN A 143 -4.95 1.08 -7.65
C ASN A 143 -5.88 2.12 -8.32
N HIS A 144 -6.71 1.69 -9.27
CA HIS A 144 -7.62 2.58 -10.02
C HIS A 144 -8.54 3.40 -9.10
N PHE A 145 -9.15 2.78 -8.09
CA PHE A 145 -10.04 3.45 -7.14
C PHE A 145 -9.28 4.47 -6.27
N GLU A 146 -8.13 4.07 -5.78
CA GLU A 146 -7.25 4.92 -4.98
C GLU A 146 -6.70 6.08 -5.80
N SER A 147 -6.34 5.83 -7.07
CA SER A 147 -5.91 6.87 -8.01
C SER A 147 -7.01 7.93 -8.22
N LEU A 148 -8.27 7.50 -8.37
CA LEU A 148 -9.41 8.41 -8.48
C LEU A 148 -9.55 9.29 -7.22
N SER A 149 -9.52 8.66 -6.04
CA SER A 149 -9.66 9.37 -4.76
C SER A 149 -8.50 10.33 -4.48
N LEU A 150 -7.27 9.93 -4.80
CA LEU A 150 -6.07 10.72 -4.49
C LEU A 150 -5.83 11.85 -5.51
N SER A 151 -6.15 11.62 -6.77
CA SER A 151 -6.01 12.65 -7.82
C SER A 151 -7.09 13.73 -7.74
N GLY A 152 -8.25 13.41 -7.14
CA GLY A 152 -9.42 14.27 -7.10
C GLY A 152 -10.11 14.44 -8.45
N MET A 153 -9.91 13.48 -9.36
CA MET A 153 -10.64 13.41 -10.62
C MET A 153 -12.02 12.80 -10.44
N ASP A 154 -12.96 13.13 -11.31
CA ASP A 154 -14.31 12.58 -11.29
C ASP A 154 -14.39 11.18 -11.93
N ALA A 155 -13.50 10.90 -12.91
CA ALA A 155 -13.40 9.61 -13.59
C ALA A 155 -11.96 9.35 -14.08
N ILE A 156 -11.63 8.07 -14.25
CA ILE A 156 -10.41 7.57 -14.90
C ILE A 156 -10.84 6.39 -15.79
N ASP A 157 -11.12 6.67 -17.05
CA ASP A 157 -11.65 5.68 -18.00
C ASP A 157 -10.61 5.27 -19.05
N THR A 158 -9.64 6.14 -19.29
CA THR A 158 -8.60 5.97 -20.33
C THR A 158 -7.19 5.96 -19.75
N GLU A 159 -6.23 5.55 -20.56
CA GLU A 159 -4.81 5.65 -20.24
C GLU A 159 -4.39 7.10 -19.99
N ASP A 160 -4.87 8.04 -20.79
CA ASP A 160 -4.57 9.47 -20.64
C ASP A 160 -5.10 10.01 -19.31
N ASP A 161 -6.28 9.55 -18.87
CA ASP A 161 -6.80 9.91 -17.54
C ASP A 161 -5.93 9.36 -16.43
N LEU A 162 -5.41 8.13 -16.56
CA LEU A 162 -4.51 7.53 -15.57
C LEU A 162 -3.17 8.27 -15.50
N ILE A 163 -2.65 8.73 -16.66
CA ILE A 163 -1.47 9.58 -16.74
C ILE A 163 -1.71 10.92 -16.04
N GLU A 164 -2.86 11.55 -16.30
CA GLU A 164 -3.23 12.80 -15.66
C GLU A 164 -3.40 12.63 -14.15
N ALA A 165 -4.02 11.53 -13.71
CA ALA A 165 -4.13 11.20 -12.29
C ALA A 165 -2.76 11.05 -11.61
N ALA A 166 -1.81 10.37 -12.26
CA ALA A 166 -0.45 10.23 -11.75
C ALA A 166 0.26 11.59 -11.59
N LYS A 167 0.12 12.48 -12.57
CA LYS A 167 0.69 13.82 -12.52
C LYS A 167 0.09 14.66 -11.38
N ARG A 168 -1.24 14.66 -11.23
CA ARG A 168 -1.93 15.39 -10.15
C ARG A 168 -1.52 14.89 -8.77
N MET A 169 -1.39 13.56 -8.60
CA MET A 169 -0.91 12.99 -7.34
C MET A 169 0.53 13.43 -7.04
N HIS A 170 1.41 13.40 -8.05
CA HIS A 170 2.77 13.89 -7.90
C HIS A 170 2.81 15.37 -7.50
N GLU A 171 2.10 16.24 -8.21
CA GLU A 171 2.03 17.67 -7.91
C GLU A 171 1.49 17.96 -6.52
N ARG A 172 0.47 17.20 -6.10
CA ARG A 172 -0.19 17.42 -4.82
C ARG A 172 0.61 16.93 -3.62
N TYR A 173 1.29 15.81 -3.76
CA TYR A 173 1.93 15.11 -2.63
C TYR A 173 3.45 15.06 -2.70
N GLY A 174 4.08 15.44 -3.82
CA GLY A 174 5.53 15.42 -3.98
C GLY A 174 6.14 14.02 -4.05
N VAL A 175 5.35 13.00 -4.41
CA VAL A 175 5.74 11.58 -4.40
C VAL A 175 5.93 11.03 -5.80
N THR A 176 6.77 10.02 -5.95
CA THR A 176 6.77 9.19 -7.16
C THR A 176 5.50 8.33 -7.18
N VAL A 177 4.84 8.24 -8.31
CA VAL A 177 3.55 7.53 -8.47
C VAL A 177 3.71 6.33 -9.39
N VAL A 178 3.17 5.19 -8.96
CA VAL A 178 2.93 4.02 -9.81
C VAL A 178 1.43 3.75 -9.80
N ALA A 179 0.68 4.41 -10.67
CA ALA A 179 -0.77 4.27 -10.75
C ALA A 179 -1.14 2.99 -11.50
N LYS A 180 -1.88 2.10 -10.85
CA LYS A 180 -2.29 0.79 -11.38
C LYS A 180 -3.69 0.89 -11.98
N GLY A 181 -3.81 0.78 -13.32
CA GLY A 181 -5.11 0.82 -14.03
C GLY A 181 -5.89 -0.47 -13.93
N GLY A 182 -5.20 -1.59 -13.77
CA GLY A 182 -5.83 -2.91 -13.63
C GLY A 182 -6.76 -3.25 -14.79
N VAL A 183 -7.93 -3.86 -14.45
CA VAL A 183 -8.95 -4.24 -15.46
C VAL A 183 -9.91 -3.09 -15.80
N ARG A 184 -9.83 -1.96 -15.10
CA ARG A 184 -10.79 -0.85 -15.20
C ARG A 184 -10.59 0.02 -16.45
N ILE A 185 -9.36 0.19 -16.88
CA ILE A 185 -9.07 0.90 -18.14
C ILE A 185 -9.56 0.05 -19.32
N ALA A 186 -10.26 0.66 -20.27
CA ALA A 186 -10.79 -0.04 -21.43
C ALA A 186 -9.69 -0.66 -22.30
N GLY A 187 -9.98 -1.76 -22.98
CA GLY A 187 -9.06 -2.43 -23.90
C GLY A 187 -8.52 -3.78 -23.40
N PRO A 188 -7.71 -4.48 -24.21
CA PRO A 188 -7.24 -5.84 -23.94
C PRO A 188 -6.06 -5.90 -22.97
N GLU A 189 -5.45 -4.78 -22.64
CA GLU A 189 -4.24 -4.69 -21.82
C GLU A 189 -4.53 -4.01 -20.47
N ALA A 190 -3.92 -4.51 -19.43
CA ALA A 190 -3.76 -3.81 -18.16
C ALA A 190 -2.66 -2.75 -18.32
N VAL A 191 -2.90 -1.56 -17.82
CA VAL A 191 -2.01 -0.40 -17.97
C VAL A 191 -1.62 0.10 -16.60
N ASP A 192 -0.32 0.27 -16.36
CA ASP A 192 0.22 0.94 -15.19
C ASP A 192 1.08 2.12 -15.62
N VAL A 193 0.99 3.21 -14.86
CA VAL A 193 1.70 4.46 -15.15
C VAL A 193 2.68 4.78 -14.03
N TYR A 194 3.96 4.94 -14.38
CA TYR A 194 5.00 5.48 -13.51
C TYR A 194 5.20 6.96 -13.83
N PHE A 195 5.29 7.79 -12.80
CA PHE A 195 5.64 9.21 -12.92
C PHE A 195 6.39 9.71 -11.68
N ASP A 196 7.57 10.34 -11.88
CA ASP A 196 8.42 10.87 -10.80
C ASP A 196 8.61 12.39 -10.87
N GLY A 197 7.81 13.08 -11.70
CA GLY A 197 7.93 14.51 -11.96
C GLY A 197 8.79 14.86 -13.18
N VAL A 198 9.61 13.94 -13.67
CA VAL A 198 10.48 14.10 -14.84
C VAL A 198 10.20 13.02 -15.88
N SER A 199 10.23 11.78 -15.44
CA SER A 199 10.07 10.59 -16.28
C SER A 199 8.63 10.10 -16.25
N LEU A 200 8.05 9.85 -17.41
CA LEU A 200 6.76 9.19 -17.57
C LEU A 200 6.96 7.86 -18.29
N GLU A 201 6.57 6.77 -17.65
CA GLU A 201 6.59 5.44 -18.29
C GLU A 201 5.21 4.78 -18.19
N VAL A 202 4.78 4.19 -19.30
CA VAL A 202 3.55 3.39 -19.37
C VAL A 202 3.92 1.93 -19.57
N ARG A 203 3.48 1.08 -18.67
CA ARG A 203 3.68 -0.37 -18.73
C ARG A 203 2.37 -1.04 -19.12
N ARG A 204 2.44 -1.99 -20.05
CA ARG A 204 1.28 -2.75 -20.53
C ARG A 204 1.54 -4.23 -20.44
N ALA A 205 0.50 -4.97 -20.06
CA ALA A 205 0.50 -6.42 -20.05
C ALA A 205 -0.90 -6.93 -20.48
N PRO A 206 -1.00 -8.07 -21.13
CA PRO A 206 -2.30 -8.67 -21.45
C PRO A 206 -3.14 -8.85 -20.18
N LYS A 207 -4.43 -8.51 -20.24
CA LYS A 207 -5.35 -8.79 -19.14
C LYS A 207 -5.54 -10.29 -18.99
N VAL A 208 -5.36 -10.79 -17.77
CA VAL A 208 -5.57 -12.19 -17.42
C VAL A 208 -6.80 -12.28 -16.52
N GLY A 209 -7.96 -12.48 -17.13
CA GLY A 209 -9.25 -12.53 -16.43
C GLY A 209 -9.99 -11.18 -16.41
N GLU A 210 -11.27 -11.26 -16.07
CA GLU A 210 -12.19 -10.11 -16.09
C GLU A 210 -12.45 -9.54 -14.68
N VAL A 211 -11.99 -10.22 -13.64
CA VAL A 211 -12.28 -9.88 -12.24
C VAL A 211 -10.98 -9.82 -11.46
N GLY A 212 -10.76 -8.72 -10.76
CA GLY A 212 -9.65 -8.59 -9.82
C GLY A 212 -9.83 -9.51 -8.61
N VAL A 213 -8.76 -10.17 -8.21
CA VAL A 213 -8.67 -10.96 -6.98
C VAL A 213 -7.89 -10.21 -5.91
N SER A 214 -7.90 -10.70 -4.67
CA SER A 214 -7.11 -10.11 -3.59
C SER A 214 -5.63 -10.11 -3.96
N GLY A 215 -4.97 -8.97 -3.83
CA GLY A 215 -3.57 -8.81 -4.21
C GLY A 215 -3.30 -8.55 -5.71
N ALA A 216 -4.34 -8.52 -6.54
CA ALA A 216 -4.18 -8.19 -7.96
C ALA A 216 -4.08 -6.67 -8.23
N GLY A 217 -4.17 -5.86 -7.19
CA GLY A 217 -3.90 -4.42 -7.18
C GLY A 217 -4.86 -3.55 -7.91
#